data_667a4630158c7ea075e23457e0cafb9a
#
_entry.id   667a4630158c7ea075e23457e0cafb9a
#
_cell.length_a   1.000
_cell.length_b   1.000
_cell.length_c   1.000
_cell.angle_alpha   90.00
_cell.angle_beta   90.00
_cell.angle_gamma   90.00
#
_symmetry.space_group_name_H-M   'P 1'
#
loop_
_entity.id
_entity.type
_entity.pdbx_description
1 polymer ?
#
loop_
_entity_poly.entity_id
_entity_poly.type
_entity_poly.pdbx_seq_one_letter_code
_entity_poly.pdbx_strand_id
1 'polypeptide(L)'
;RARVACSWEACTAGRNSPQILEVQFIMAQKITGYIKLQIPAGKATPAPPVGPALGQKGVNIMAFTKEFNERTKGQIGMIIPVVITVYADRSFSFITKTPPAPVLIKKAAGIDTASGVPNKNKVGSITLAQAEEIAKTKMPDLNAASLEAAVSMIKGTCRSMGVTVEG
;
A
#
# COMPACT_ATOMS: atom_id res chain seq x y z
N ARG A 1 -16.79 30.19 53.04
CA ARG A 1 -16.18 30.36 51.71
C ARG A 1 -14.87 29.58 51.69
N ALA A 2 -14.96 28.29 51.43
CA ALA A 2 -13.82 27.38 51.32
C ALA A 2 -13.48 27.20 49.84
N ARG A 3 -12.28 27.65 49.45
CA ARG A 3 -11.67 27.33 48.16
C ARG A 3 -11.14 25.88 48.25
N VAL A 4 -11.70 24.96 47.49
CA VAL A 4 -11.11 23.65 47.26
C VAL A 4 -10.09 23.80 46.16
N ALA A 5 -8.81 23.75 46.52
CA ALA A 5 -7.71 23.61 45.59
C ALA A 5 -7.70 22.15 45.08
N CYS A 6 -8.07 21.94 43.83
CA CYS A 6 -7.96 20.65 43.18
C CYS A 6 -6.48 20.46 42.79
N SER A 7 -5.78 19.60 43.50
CA SER A 7 -4.40 19.24 43.20
C SER A 7 -4.33 18.38 41.91
N TRP A 8 -3.56 18.83 40.96
CA TRP A 8 -3.33 18.28 39.61
C TRP A 8 -2.36 17.06 39.62
N GLU A 9 -2.04 16.47 40.73
CA GLU A 9 -0.94 15.49 40.83
C GLU A 9 -1.32 14.02 40.87
N ALA A 10 -2.34 13.57 40.12
CA ALA A 10 -2.65 12.13 40.10
C ALA A 10 -3.22 11.63 38.78
N CYS A 11 -2.50 11.83 37.64
CA CYS A 11 -2.83 11.14 36.38
C CYS A 11 -1.62 10.86 35.48
N THR A 12 -0.47 10.51 36.08
CA THR A 12 0.70 10.03 35.31
C THR A 12 1.08 8.62 35.73
N ALA A 13 0.20 7.65 35.49
CA ALA A 13 0.56 6.25 35.59
C ALA A 13 0.03 5.48 34.38
N GLY A 14 0.95 5.12 33.48
CA GLY A 14 0.77 3.98 32.60
C GLY A 14 0.27 4.24 31.20
N ARG A 15 1.16 4.69 30.33
CA ARG A 15 1.20 4.25 28.92
C ARG A 15 2.54 4.55 28.29
N ASN A 16 3.57 3.81 28.66
CA ASN A 16 4.79 3.72 27.89
C ASN A 16 4.50 2.87 26.62
N SER A 17 4.08 3.53 25.56
CA SER A 17 4.12 2.96 24.24
C SER A 17 5.26 3.65 23.49
N PRO A 18 6.36 2.95 23.18
CA PRO A 18 7.50 3.56 22.45
C PRO A 18 7.14 4.01 21.02
N GLN A 19 5.95 3.69 20.55
CA GLN A 19 5.48 4.05 19.21
C GLN A 19 5.03 5.51 19.05
N ILE A 20 4.72 6.23 20.14
CA ILE A 20 4.21 7.61 20.06
C ILE A 20 5.36 8.62 19.88
N LEU A 21 6.57 8.28 20.32
CA LEU A 21 7.74 9.16 20.22
C LEU A 21 8.29 9.30 18.79
N GLU A 22 8.15 8.26 17.96
CA GLU A 22 8.60 8.32 16.56
C GLU A 22 7.70 9.22 15.69
N VAL A 23 6.41 9.27 15.98
CA VAL A 23 5.45 10.05 15.20
C VAL A 23 5.61 11.58 15.43
N GLN A 24 6.03 12.00 16.63
CA GLN A 24 6.22 13.41 16.94
C GLN A 24 7.49 14.02 16.30
N PHE A 25 8.52 13.21 16.04
CA PHE A 25 9.74 13.69 15.39
C PHE A 25 9.56 13.94 13.88
N ILE A 26 8.58 13.28 13.26
CA ILE A 26 8.32 13.35 11.81
C ILE A 26 7.54 14.61 11.41
N MET A 27 6.80 15.23 12.34
CA MET A 27 5.96 16.39 12.03
C MET A 27 6.73 17.70 11.77
N ALA A 28 8.01 17.76 12.11
CA ALA A 28 8.84 18.96 11.94
C ALA A 28 9.71 18.97 10.69
N GLN A 29 9.76 17.86 9.94
CA GLN A 29 10.65 17.74 8.79
C GLN A 29 9.98 18.21 7.50
N LYS A 30 10.65 19.12 6.78
CA LYS A 30 10.18 19.60 5.47
C LYS A 30 10.24 18.49 4.44
N ILE A 31 9.10 18.17 3.84
CA ILE A 31 8.98 17.17 2.77
C ILE A 31 9.58 17.74 1.49
N THR A 32 10.57 17.04 0.93
CA THR A 32 11.21 17.38 -0.35
C THR A 32 10.48 16.77 -1.54
N GLY A 33 9.84 15.61 -1.35
CA GLY A 33 9.07 15.00 -2.42
C GLY A 33 8.56 13.60 -2.09
N TYR A 34 7.72 13.11 -3.02
CA TYR A 34 7.15 11.77 -2.96
C TYR A 34 7.68 10.93 -4.11
N ILE A 35 7.94 9.66 -3.86
CA ILE A 35 8.31 8.67 -4.86
C ILE A 35 7.29 7.54 -4.78
N LYS A 36 6.67 7.20 -5.90
CA LYS A 36 5.71 6.09 -5.98
C LYS A 36 6.30 4.99 -6.84
N LEU A 37 6.45 3.81 -6.28
CA LEU A 37 7.05 2.64 -6.96
C LEU A 37 6.17 1.41 -6.78
N GLN A 38 6.30 0.47 -7.72
CA GLN A 38 5.74 -0.87 -7.62
C GLN A 38 6.89 -1.86 -7.60
N ILE A 39 7.01 -2.60 -6.51
CA ILE A 39 8.14 -3.49 -6.27
C ILE A 39 7.61 -4.89 -5.92
N PRO A 40 8.18 -5.97 -6.46
CA PRO A 40 7.83 -7.32 -6.05
C PRO A 40 8.22 -7.54 -4.58
N ALA A 41 7.29 -8.11 -3.81
CA ALA A 41 7.47 -8.37 -2.39
C ALA A 41 8.65 -9.31 -2.13
N GLY A 42 9.48 -8.97 -1.16
CA GLY A 42 10.65 -9.75 -0.74
C GLY A 42 11.81 -9.78 -1.74
N LYS A 43 11.70 -9.09 -2.89
CA LYS A 43 12.73 -9.05 -3.95
C LYS A 43 13.15 -7.63 -4.32
N ALA A 44 13.08 -6.69 -3.38
CA ALA A 44 13.61 -5.36 -3.62
C ALA A 44 15.13 -5.42 -3.75
N THR A 45 15.65 -4.94 -4.88
CA THR A 45 17.07 -4.83 -5.19
C THR A 45 17.41 -3.38 -5.52
N PRO A 46 18.68 -2.94 -5.35
CA PRO A 46 19.11 -1.61 -5.76
C PRO A 46 19.12 -1.39 -7.29
N ALA A 47 18.83 -2.45 -8.05
CA ALA A 47 18.67 -2.37 -9.50
C ALA A 47 17.45 -1.53 -9.93
N PRO A 48 17.35 -1.10 -11.21
CA PRO A 48 16.13 -0.48 -11.71
C PRO A 48 14.89 -1.33 -11.42
N PRO A 49 13.77 -0.75 -10.98
CA PRO A 49 13.43 0.68 -10.96
C PRO A 49 13.79 1.44 -9.67
N VAL A 50 14.26 0.77 -8.62
CA VAL A 50 14.44 1.34 -7.28
C VAL A 50 15.65 2.29 -7.23
N GLY A 51 16.80 1.85 -7.77
CA GLY A 51 18.05 2.60 -7.72
C GLY A 51 17.97 4.03 -8.29
N PRO A 52 17.58 4.22 -9.55
CA PRO A 52 17.48 5.54 -10.15
C PRO A 52 16.49 6.46 -9.44
N ALA A 53 15.33 5.92 -9.02
CA ALA A 53 14.28 6.70 -8.39
C ALA A 53 14.67 7.25 -7.00
N LEU A 54 15.34 6.44 -6.17
CA LEU A 54 15.82 6.83 -4.85
C LEU A 54 17.13 7.63 -4.93
N GLY A 55 18.01 7.27 -5.87
CA GLY A 55 19.29 7.94 -6.07
C GLY A 55 19.15 9.42 -6.44
N GLN A 56 18.19 9.78 -7.29
CA GLN A 56 17.90 11.18 -7.64
C GLN A 56 17.51 12.04 -6.42
N LYS A 57 16.96 11.43 -5.37
CA LYS A 57 16.56 12.11 -4.14
C LYS A 57 17.59 11.97 -3.01
N GLY A 58 18.70 11.26 -3.24
CA GLY A 58 19.78 11.10 -2.27
C GLY A 58 19.42 10.22 -1.07
N VAL A 59 18.44 9.34 -1.21
CA VAL A 59 17.98 8.42 -0.15
C VAL A 59 18.87 7.19 -0.09
N ASN A 60 19.09 6.64 1.12
CA ASN A 60 19.87 5.41 1.30
C ASN A 60 19.10 4.19 0.79
N ILE A 61 19.50 3.69 -0.40
CA ILE A 61 18.85 2.58 -1.10
C ILE A 61 18.95 1.28 -0.29
N MET A 62 20.08 1.03 0.36
CA MET A 62 20.31 -0.22 1.09
C MET A 62 19.44 -0.33 2.35
N ALA A 63 19.25 0.78 3.06
CA ALA A 63 18.36 0.82 4.21
C ALA A 63 16.91 0.56 3.78
N PHE A 64 16.45 1.24 2.73
CA PHE A 64 15.12 1.04 2.17
C PHE A 64 14.88 -0.43 1.73
N THR A 65 15.79 -1.03 0.98
CA THR A 65 15.60 -2.39 0.50
C THR A 65 15.54 -3.42 1.63
N LYS A 66 16.32 -3.26 2.69
CA LYS A 66 16.27 -4.11 3.88
C LYS A 66 14.92 -4.01 4.58
N GLU A 67 14.49 -2.80 4.95
CA GLU A 67 13.22 -2.57 5.64
C GLU A 67 12.01 -3.02 4.81
N PHE A 68 12.01 -2.72 3.50
CA PHE A 68 10.95 -3.16 2.61
C PHE A 68 10.86 -4.68 2.54
N ASN A 69 11.98 -5.36 2.34
CA ASN A 69 12.00 -6.83 2.29
C ASN A 69 11.56 -7.45 3.62
N GLU A 70 11.92 -6.86 4.75
CA GLU A 70 11.46 -7.31 6.08
C GLU A 70 9.94 -7.18 6.25
N ARG A 71 9.38 -6.03 5.89
CA ARG A 71 7.93 -5.78 5.99
C ARG A 71 7.10 -6.63 5.02
N THR A 72 7.68 -7.04 3.89
CA THR A 72 6.94 -7.76 2.83
C THR A 72 7.23 -9.26 2.77
N LYS A 73 7.95 -9.82 3.76
CA LYS A 73 8.25 -11.27 3.85
C LYS A 73 7.00 -12.18 3.76
N GLY A 74 5.87 -11.72 4.30
CA GLY A 74 4.62 -12.48 4.30
C GLY A 74 3.84 -12.47 2.98
N GLN A 75 4.25 -11.65 2.00
CA GLN A 75 3.50 -11.43 0.74
C GLN A 75 4.34 -11.72 -0.51
N ILE A 76 5.26 -12.65 -0.40
CA ILE A 76 6.16 -13.04 -1.50
C ILE A 76 5.38 -13.45 -2.74
N GLY A 77 5.78 -12.93 -3.91
CA GLY A 77 5.14 -13.21 -5.19
C GLY A 77 4.03 -12.23 -5.59
N MET A 78 3.76 -11.21 -4.77
CA MET A 78 2.86 -10.11 -5.13
C MET A 78 3.65 -8.84 -5.43
N ILE A 79 3.11 -8.00 -6.30
CA ILE A 79 3.63 -6.65 -6.54
C ILE A 79 2.98 -5.73 -5.51
N ILE A 80 3.81 -5.02 -4.74
CA ILE A 80 3.34 -4.09 -3.71
C ILE A 80 3.65 -2.66 -4.13
N PRO A 81 2.63 -1.78 -4.21
CA PRO A 81 2.86 -0.35 -4.41
C PRO A 81 3.35 0.28 -3.12
N VAL A 82 4.36 1.11 -3.24
CA VAL A 82 4.98 1.84 -2.12
C VAL A 82 4.97 3.33 -2.43
N VAL A 83 4.59 4.11 -1.43
CA VAL A 83 4.72 5.56 -1.45
C VAL A 83 5.81 5.94 -0.46
N ILE A 84 6.91 6.48 -0.97
CA ILE A 84 8.06 6.89 -0.18
C ILE A 84 8.01 8.41 -0.07
N THR A 85 8.01 8.92 1.15
CA THR A 85 8.13 10.34 1.46
C THR A 85 9.58 10.63 1.79
N VAL A 86 10.18 11.57 1.09
CA VAL A 86 11.57 11.99 1.29
C VAL A 86 11.59 13.35 1.99
N TYR A 87 12.37 13.43 3.04
CA TYR A 87 12.56 14.65 3.82
C TYR A 87 13.83 15.41 3.42
N ALA A 88 13.94 16.67 3.84
CA ALA A 88 15.10 17.51 3.56
C ALA A 88 16.42 16.96 4.12
N ASP A 89 16.36 16.22 5.22
CA ASP A 89 17.49 15.56 5.88
C ASP A 89 17.94 14.26 5.19
N ARG A 90 17.42 13.97 3.98
CA ARG A 90 17.65 12.71 3.25
C ARG A 90 17.13 11.47 3.99
N SER A 91 16.39 11.66 5.09
CA SER A 91 15.63 10.60 5.72
C SER A 91 14.40 10.27 4.87
N PHE A 92 13.85 9.08 5.04
CA PHE A 92 12.67 8.64 4.31
C PHE A 92 11.69 7.96 5.25
N SER A 93 10.43 8.07 4.93
CA SER A 93 9.39 7.20 5.45
C SER A 93 8.65 6.55 4.29
N PHE A 94 8.15 5.34 4.44
CA PHE A 94 7.40 4.70 3.39
C PHE A 94 6.16 3.99 3.91
N ILE A 95 5.13 4.01 3.07
CA ILE A 95 3.85 3.34 3.31
C ILE A 95 3.66 2.30 2.21
N THR A 96 3.46 1.05 2.62
CA THR A 96 3.09 -0.03 1.70
C THR A 96 1.57 -0.05 1.53
N LYS A 97 1.11 -0.13 0.30
CA LYS A 97 -0.32 -0.25 -0.04
C LYS A 97 -0.68 -1.68 -0.40
N THR A 98 -1.97 -1.96 -0.47
CA THR A 98 -2.46 -3.26 -0.94
C THR A 98 -2.05 -3.52 -2.40
N PRO A 99 -1.86 -4.79 -2.80
CA PRO A 99 -1.50 -5.13 -4.17
C PRO A 99 -2.47 -4.52 -5.19
N PRO A 100 -1.99 -4.12 -6.40
CA PRO A 100 -2.86 -3.55 -7.43
C PRO A 100 -3.97 -4.53 -7.83
N ALA A 101 -5.19 -4.02 -8.07
CA ALA A 101 -6.31 -4.85 -8.50
C ALA A 101 -6.02 -5.72 -9.73
N PRO A 102 -5.32 -5.23 -10.77
CA PRO A 102 -4.95 -6.08 -11.91
C PRO A 102 -4.11 -7.30 -11.56
N VAL A 103 -3.22 -7.19 -10.58
CA VAL A 103 -2.38 -8.32 -10.14
C VAL A 103 -3.21 -9.37 -9.42
N LEU A 104 -4.14 -8.95 -8.56
CA LEU A 104 -5.06 -9.85 -7.86
C LEU A 104 -6.00 -10.54 -8.83
N ILE A 105 -6.54 -9.80 -9.81
CA ILE A 105 -7.42 -10.35 -10.87
C ILE A 105 -6.66 -11.38 -11.71
N LYS A 106 -5.43 -11.09 -12.15
CA LYS A 106 -4.60 -12.05 -12.89
C LYS A 106 -4.36 -13.33 -12.11
N LYS A 107 -4.07 -13.20 -10.82
CA LYS A 107 -3.86 -14.35 -9.94
C LYS A 107 -5.12 -15.17 -9.75
N ALA A 108 -6.29 -14.53 -9.60
CA ALA A 108 -7.58 -15.21 -9.46
C ALA A 108 -8.03 -15.90 -10.75
N ALA A 109 -7.81 -15.26 -11.90
CA ALA A 109 -8.15 -15.81 -13.21
C ALA A 109 -7.11 -16.80 -13.77
N GLY A 110 -5.92 -16.93 -13.14
CA GLY A 110 -4.83 -17.79 -13.61
C GLY A 110 -4.19 -17.32 -14.92
N ILE A 111 -4.20 -16.01 -15.20
CA ILE A 111 -3.74 -15.43 -16.47
C ILE A 111 -2.46 -14.62 -16.23
N ASP A 112 -1.43 -14.85 -17.06
CA ASP A 112 -0.18 -14.09 -16.99
C ASP A 112 -0.31 -12.68 -17.59
N THR A 113 -1.02 -12.56 -18.72
CA THR A 113 -1.16 -11.30 -19.45
C THR A 113 -2.62 -10.96 -19.71
N ALA A 114 -2.98 -9.68 -19.52
CA ALA A 114 -4.30 -9.16 -19.86
C ALA A 114 -4.43 -8.96 -21.38
N SER A 115 -5.66 -8.87 -21.87
CA SER A 115 -5.94 -8.62 -23.29
C SER A 115 -5.46 -7.22 -23.73
N GLY A 116 -4.78 -7.13 -24.87
CA GLY A 116 -4.45 -5.86 -25.51
C GLY A 116 -5.66 -5.18 -26.17
N VAL A 117 -6.71 -5.96 -26.51
CA VAL A 117 -7.97 -5.48 -27.08
C VAL A 117 -9.14 -6.04 -26.29
N PRO A 118 -9.40 -5.53 -25.08
CA PRO A 118 -10.36 -6.12 -24.12
C PRO A 118 -11.80 -6.13 -24.61
N ASN A 119 -12.13 -5.29 -25.56
CA ASN A 119 -13.47 -5.21 -26.13
C ASN A 119 -13.81 -6.39 -27.05
N LYS A 120 -12.82 -6.86 -27.83
CA LYS A 120 -13.00 -7.95 -28.80
C LYS A 120 -12.56 -9.30 -28.21
N ASN A 121 -11.41 -9.33 -27.55
CA ASN A 121 -10.79 -10.56 -27.07
C ASN A 121 -10.94 -10.68 -25.55
N LYS A 122 -11.73 -11.63 -25.10
CA LYS A 122 -11.80 -12.03 -23.69
C LYS A 122 -10.74 -13.10 -23.42
N VAL A 123 -9.99 -12.96 -22.34
CA VAL A 123 -8.85 -13.85 -22.01
C VAL A 123 -9.20 -14.81 -20.89
N GLY A 124 -10.19 -14.48 -20.06
CA GLY A 124 -10.59 -15.34 -18.95
C GLY A 124 -11.87 -14.88 -18.26
N SER A 125 -12.29 -15.65 -17.27
CA SER A 125 -13.44 -15.35 -16.43
C SER A 125 -13.10 -15.48 -14.95
N ILE A 126 -13.80 -14.75 -14.10
CA ILE A 126 -13.79 -14.84 -12.64
C ILE A 126 -15.21 -14.90 -12.13
N THR A 127 -15.41 -15.59 -11.01
CA THR A 127 -16.70 -15.64 -10.31
C THR A 127 -16.93 -14.39 -9.48
N LEU A 128 -18.20 -14.07 -9.18
CA LEU A 128 -18.55 -12.97 -8.27
C LEU A 128 -17.93 -13.11 -6.89
N ALA A 129 -17.87 -14.33 -6.35
CA ALA A 129 -17.25 -14.60 -5.05
C ALA A 129 -15.77 -14.19 -5.02
N GLN A 130 -15.00 -14.51 -6.07
CA GLN A 130 -13.60 -14.08 -6.19
C GLN A 130 -13.47 -12.56 -6.32
N ALA A 131 -14.39 -11.90 -7.02
CA ALA A 131 -14.39 -10.45 -7.13
C ALA A 131 -14.68 -9.77 -5.76
N GLU A 132 -15.53 -10.36 -4.93
CA GLU A 132 -15.81 -9.93 -3.57
C GLU A 132 -14.59 -10.08 -2.64
N GLU A 133 -13.87 -11.19 -2.73
CA GLU A 133 -12.64 -11.40 -1.95
C GLU A 133 -11.57 -10.37 -2.29
N ILE A 134 -11.40 -10.07 -3.59
CA ILE A 134 -10.49 -9.02 -4.06
C ILE A 134 -10.95 -7.65 -3.54
N ALA A 135 -12.25 -7.38 -3.55
CA ALA A 135 -12.81 -6.14 -3.03
C ALA A 135 -12.54 -6.00 -1.52
N LYS A 136 -12.76 -7.06 -0.73
CA LYS A 136 -12.49 -7.08 0.72
C LYS A 136 -11.03 -6.80 1.04
N THR A 137 -10.10 -7.45 0.34
CA THR A 137 -8.65 -7.21 0.53
C THR A 137 -8.23 -5.79 0.16
N LYS A 138 -8.95 -5.15 -0.74
CA LYS A 138 -8.60 -3.82 -1.23
C LYS A 138 -9.38 -2.68 -0.56
N MET A 139 -10.39 -2.97 0.26
CA MET A 139 -11.20 -1.96 0.98
C MET A 139 -10.38 -0.88 1.70
N PRO A 140 -9.24 -1.18 2.37
CA PRO A 140 -8.45 -0.15 3.06
C PRO A 140 -7.89 0.94 2.14
N ASP A 141 -7.69 0.62 0.85
CA ASP A 141 -7.12 1.54 -0.14
C ASP A 141 -8.17 2.13 -1.10
N LEU A 142 -9.41 1.59 -1.10
CA LEU A 142 -10.49 2.04 -1.94
C LEU A 142 -11.33 3.11 -1.21
N ASN A 143 -11.77 4.11 -1.95
CA ASN A 143 -12.77 5.06 -1.49
C ASN A 143 -14.18 4.54 -1.87
N ALA A 144 -14.60 3.44 -1.26
CA ALA A 144 -15.92 2.85 -1.47
C ALA A 144 -16.71 2.87 -0.15
N ALA A 145 -17.94 3.36 -0.19
CA ALA A 145 -18.82 3.41 0.97
C ALA A 145 -19.42 2.04 1.32
N SER A 146 -19.58 1.14 0.33
CA SER A 146 -20.13 -0.20 0.51
C SER A 146 -19.29 -1.25 -0.23
N LEU A 147 -19.46 -2.52 0.16
CA LEU A 147 -18.82 -3.63 -0.51
C LEU A 147 -19.29 -3.76 -1.97
N GLU A 148 -20.56 -3.50 -2.25
CA GLU A 148 -21.14 -3.54 -3.58
C GLU A 148 -20.51 -2.49 -4.52
N ALA A 149 -20.27 -1.27 -4.01
CA ALA A 149 -19.55 -0.24 -4.75
C ALA A 149 -18.12 -0.67 -5.06
N ALA A 150 -17.41 -1.30 -4.09
CA ALA A 150 -16.08 -1.84 -4.32
C ALA A 150 -16.08 -2.96 -5.38
N VAL A 151 -17.04 -3.87 -5.32
CA VAL A 151 -17.20 -4.93 -6.34
C VAL A 151 -17.46 -4.33 -7.72
N SER A 152 -18.27 -3.27 -7.82
CA SER A 152 -18.50 -2.57 -9.08
C SER A 152 -17.22 -1.97 -9.68
N MET A 153 -16.34 -1.41 -8.84
CA MET A 153 -15.02 -0.93 -9.29
C MET A 153 -14.14 -2.09 -9.80
N ILE A 154 -14.15 -3.24 -9.11
CA ILE A 154 -13.41 -4.43 -9.55
C ILE A 154 -13.96 -4.97 -10.87
N LYS A 155 -15.30 -5.06 -11.03
CA LYS A 155 -15.94 -5.42 -12.30
C LYS A 155 -15.50 -4.52 -13.45
N GLY A 156 -15.42 -3.20 -13.21
CA GLY A 156 -14.89 -2.25 -14.18
C GLY A 156 -13.45 -2.54 -14.58
N THR A 157 -12.60 -2.88 -13.60
CA THR A 157 -11.20 -3.26 -13.85
C THR A 157 -11.10 -4.58 -14.63
N CYS A 158 -11.90 -5.59 -14.31
CA CYS A 158 -11.97 -6.84 -15.04
C CYS A 158 -12.35 -6.61 -16.51
N ARG A 159 -13.38 -5.78 -16.75
CA ARG A 159 -13.80 -5.42 -18.10
C ARG A 159 -12.67 -4.76 -18.89
N SER A 160 -11.89 -3.86 -18.28
CA SER A 160 -10.76 -3.20 -18.92
C SER A 160 -9.58 -4.16 -19.23
N MET A 161 -9.48 -5.27 -18.53
CA MET A 161 -8.47 -6.31 -18.74
C MET A 161 -8.91 -7.40 -19.71
N GLY A 162 -10.17 -7.40 -20.13
CA GLY A 162 -10.73 -8.47 -20.97
C GLY A 162 -11.09 -9.73 -20.19
N VAL A 163 -11.39 -9.58 -18.90
CA VAL A 163 -11.86 -10.68 -18.04
C VAL A 163 -13.35 -10.52 -17.83
N THR A 164 -14.13 -11.60 -18.05
CA THR A 164 -15.57 -11.64 -17.78
C THR A 164 -15.82 -11.99 -16.32
N VAL A 165 -16.85 -11.43 -15.73
CA VAL A 165 -17.30 -11.77 -14.38
C VAL A 165 -18.58 -12.56 -14.51
N GLU A 166 -18.57 -13.81 -14.06
CA GLU A 166 -19.69 -14.74 -14.10
C GLU A 166 -20.42 -14.75 -12.76
N GLY A 167 -21.75 -14.68 -12.83
CA GLY A 167 -22.64 -14.71 -11.66
C GLY A 167 -23.59 -13.54 -11.60
#